data_8b0ce8fc1e2ba1f2beb83edc312d17fd
#
_entry.id   8b0ce8fc1e2ba1f2beb83edc312d17fd
#
_cell.length_a   1.000
_cell.length_b   1.000
_cell.length_c   1.000
_cell.angle_alpha   90.00
_cell.angle_beta   90.00
_cell.angle_gamma   90.00
#
_symmetry.space_group_name_H-M   'P 1'
#
loop_
_entity.id
_entity.type
_entity.pdbx_description
1 polymer ?
#
loop_
_entity_poly.entity_id
_entity_poly.type
_entity_poly.pdbx_seq_one_letter_code
_entity_poly.pdbx_strand_id
1 'polypeptide(L)'
;TPVALPQKEPVRIGIARDKAFCFYYEDSLGMLAEMGAQLVPFSPLADKTLPENLHGLYLGGGYPELYAGRLSENVSMRQSLRRALEAGLPCIAECGGFMYLTQAIGESPMVGFLPGSCFDTGRLTRFGYVTLEAKKDNLLCRTGEQIAAHEFHHWDCTEPGTDFLARKPTGRH
;
A
#
# COMPACT_ATOMS: atom_id res chain seq x y z
N THR A 1 -6.27 35.78 -28.27
CA THR A 1 -6.89 34.45 -28.04
C THR A 1 -6.00 33.71 -27.06
N PRO A 2 -6.47 33.33 -25.84
CA PRO A 2 -5.66 32.57 -24.92
C PRO A 2 -5.35 31.20 -25.56
N VAL A 3 -4.07 30.89 -25.69
CA VAL A 3 -3.62 29.56 -26.10
C VAL A 3 -3.94 28.61 -24.97
N ALA A 4 -4.89 27.69 -25.21
CA ALA A 4 -5.17 26.62 -24.27
C ALA A 4 -3.91 25.77 -24.12
N LEU A 5 -3.34 25.72 -22.92
CA LEU A 5 -2.27 24.80 -22.60
C LEU A 5 -2.78 23.36 -22.84
N PRO A 6 -1.97 22.48 -23.42
CA PRO A 6 -2.39 21.08 -23.58
C PRO A 6 -2.72 20.51 -22.20
N GLN A 7 -3.97 20.09 -22.01
CA GLN A 7 -4.36 19.37 -20.79
C GLN A 7 -3.55 18.07 -20.77
N LYS A 8 -2.67 17.95 -19.79
CA LYS A 8 -2.03 16.65 -19.53
C LYS A 8 -3.11 15.65 -19.15
N GLU A 9 -3.05 14.47 -19.73
CA GLU A 9 -3.92 13.38 -19.31
C GLU A 9 -3.74 13.14 -17.79
N PRO A 10 -4.85 12.91 -17.06
CA PRO A 10 -4.77 12.70 -15.62
C PRO A 10 -3.98 11.45 -15.29
N VAL A 11 -3.17 11.52 -14.24
CA VAL A 11 -2.48 10.34 -13.70
C VAL A 11 -3.53 9.45 -13.01
N ARG A 12 -3.75 8.26 -13.53
CA ARG A 12 -4.74 7.31 -13.00
C ARG A 12 -4.12 6.45 -11.90
N ILE A 13 -4.62 6.58 -10.67
CA ILE A 13 -4.15 5.83 -9.50
C ILE A 13 -5.25 4.87 -9.06
N GLY A 14 -4.97 3.56 -9.13
CA GLY A 14 -5.86 2.52 -8.61
C GLY A 14 -5.84 2.53 -7.08
N ILE A 15 -7.01 2.64 -6.46
CA ILE A 15 -7.15 2.63 -5.00
C ILE A 15 -7.91 1.39 -4.57
N ALA A 16 -7.29 0.54 -3.75
CA ALA A 16 -7.97 -0.59 -3.14
C ALA A 16 -9.01 -0.07 -2.12
N ARG A 17 -10.29 -0.25 -2.40
CA ARG A 17 -11.35 0.28 -1.54
C ARG A 17 -12.50 -0.70 -1.40
N ASP A 18 -12.50 -1.40 -0.28
CA ASP A 18 -13.57 -2.32 0.15
C ASP A 18 -13.51 -2.54 1.67
N LYS A 19 -14.18 -3.58 2.17
CA LYS A 19 -14.20 -3.89 3.61
C LYS A 19 -12.85 -4.31 4.19
N ALA A 20 -11.94 -4.83 3.37
CA ALA A 20 -10.60 -5.21 3.78
C ALA A 20 -9.63 -4.00 3.74
N PHE A 21 -9.90 -3.00 2.88
CA PHE A 21 -9.07 -1.83 2.65
C PHE A 21 -9.92 -0.57 2.78
N CYS A 22 -10.02 -0.03 3.99
CA CYS A 22 -10.95 1.05 4.30
C CYS A 22 -10.31 2.24 5.04
N PHE A 23 -9.03 2.16 5.41
CA PHE A 23 -8.35 3.27 6.07
C PHE A 23 -7.65 4.17 5.07
N TYR A 24 -8.28 5.30 4.82
CA TYR A 24 -7.75 6.40 4.02
C TYR A 24 -8.06 7.72 4.70
N TYR A 25 -7.15 8.66 4.59
CA TYR A 25 -7.41 10.05 4.95
C TYR A 25 -8.01 10.76 3.74
N GLU A 26 -9.28 11.18 3.85
CA GLU A 26 -9.99 11.83 2.74
C GLU A 26 -9.27 13.11 2.29
N ASP A 27 -8.65 13.85 3.22
CA ASP A 27 -7.83 15.02 2.89
C ASP A 27 -6.64 14.65 1.98
N SER A 28 -5.97 13.53 2.25
CA SER A 28 -4.86 13.05 1.41
C SER A 28 -5.34 12.64 0.02
N LEU A 29 -6.49 11.98 -0.07
CA LEU A 29 -7.10 11.64 -1.36
C LEU A 29 -7.53 12.89 -2.12
N GLY A 30 -8.09 13.88 -1.43
CA GLY A 30 -8.46 15.18 -1.99
C GLY A 30 -7.24 15.91 -2.57
N MET A 31 -6.13 15.95 -1.83
CA MET A 31 -4.88 16.55 -2.32
C MET A 31 -4.36 15.87 -3.59
N LEU A 32 -4.39 14.53 -3.66
CA LEU A 32 -4.00 13.81 -4.87
C LEU A 32 -4.88 14.20 -6.06
N ALA A 33 -6.18 14.31 -5.85
CA ALA A 33 -7.12 14.73 -6.89
C ALA A 33 -6.86 16.19 -7.34
N GLU A 34 -6.62 17.11 -6.42
CA GLU A 34 -6.26 18.50 -6.70
C GLU A 34 -4.94 18.62 -7.48
N MET A 35 -4.01 17.71 -7.23
CA MET A 35 -2.74 17.61 -7.98
C MET A 35 -2.91 17.00 -9.38
N GLY A 36 -4.14 16.62 -9.78
CA GLY A 36 -4.46 16.10 -11.12
C GLY A 36 -4.50 14.58 -11.20
N ALA A 37 -4.54 13.86 -10.05
CA ALA A 37 -4.73 12.42 -10.08
C ALA A 37 -6.22 12.07 -10.27
N GLN A 38 -6.49 11.08 -11.13
CA GLN A 38 -7.76 10.39 -11.19
C GLN A 38 -7.70 9.15 -10.31
N LEU A 39 -8.44 9.17 -9.19
CA LEU A 39 -8.53 8.05 -8.27
C LEU A 39 -9.54 7.02 -8.81
N VAL A 40 -9.06 5.81 -9.06
CA VAL A 40 -9.86 4.72 -9.66
C VAL A 40 -10.03 3.62 -8.61
N PRO A 41 -11.18 3.57 -7.91
CA PRO A 41 -11.39 2.55 -6.89
C PRO A 41 -11.52 1.15 -7.52
N PHE A 42 -11.01 0.13 -6.81
CA PHE A 42 -11.23 -1.27 -7.11
C PHE A 42 -11.33 -2.07 -5.81
N SER A 43 -11.99 -3.22 -5.88
CA SER A 43 -12.17 -4.10 -4.72
C SER A 43 -11.33 -5.37 -4.84
N PRO A 44 -10.27 -5.54 -4.04
CA PRO A 44 -9.56 -6.81 -3.96
C PRO A 44 -10.46 -8.00 -3.57
N LEU A 45 -11.55 -7.76 -2.86
CA LEU A 45 -12.50 -8.80 -2.46
C LEU A 45 -13.49 -9.22 -3.56
N ALA A 46 -13.81 -8.32 -4.52
CA ALA A 46 -14.89 -8.54 -5.47
C ALA A 46 -14.47 -8.54 -6.93
N ASP A 47 -13.54 -7.64 -7.30
CA ASP A 47 -13.11 -7.49 -8.68
C ASP A 47 -12.13 -8.62 -9.06
N LYS A 48 -12.14 -9.01 -10.35
CA LYS A 48 -11.28 -10.09 -10.85
C LYS A 48 -9.92 -9.61 -11.32
N THR A 49 -9.84 -8.35 -11.75
CA THR A 49 -8.61 -7.74 -12.28
C THR A 49 -8.52 -6.29 -11.84
N LEU A 50 -7.32 -5.73 -11.92
CA LEU A 50 -7.12 -4.29 -11.81
C LEU A 50 -7.86 -3.54 -12.92
N PRO A 51 -8.30 -2.29 -12.67
CA PRO A 51 -8.73 -1.37 -13.72
C PRO A 51 -7.64 -1.17 -14.78
N GLU A 52 -8.05 -0.87 -16.00
CA GLU A 52 -7.11 -0.63 -17.10
C GLU A 52 -6.46 0.75 -17.01
N ASN A 53 -5.30 0.88 -17.68
CA ASN A 53 -4.58 2.16 -17.85
C ASN A 53 -4.23 2.86 -16.54
N LEU A 54 -3.81 2.10 -15.52
CA LEU A 54 -3.30 2.64 -14.28
C LEU A 54 -1.84 3.09 -14.46
N HIS A 55 -1.51 4.21 -13.83
CA HIS A 55 -0.16 4.76 -13.73
C HIS A 55 0.47 4.54 -12.35
N GLY A 56 -0.32 4.08 -11.38
CA GLY A 56 0.13 3.73 -10.04
C GLY A 56 -0.97 3.06 -9.23
N LEU A 57 -0.58 2.52 -8.06
CA LEU A 57 -1.46 1.87 -7.09
C LEU A 57 -1.28 2.51 -5.72
N TYR A 58 -2.39 2.64 -5.00
CA TYR A 58 -2.41 2.96 -3.59
C TYR A 58 -3.25 1.93 -2.84
N LEU A 59 -2.58 1.09 -2.06
CA LEU A 59 -3.17 0.08 -1.20
C LEU A 59 -3.09 0.57 0.24
N GLY A 60 -4.16 1.13 0.74
CA GLY A 60 -4.22 1.67 2.10
C GLY A 60 -4.37 0.61 3.18
N GLY A 61 -4.53 1.08 4.39
CA GLY A 61 -4.79 0.23 5.55
C GLY A 61 -6.19 -0.35 5.60
N GLY A 62 -6.42 -1.15 6.60
CA GLY A 62 -7.70 -1.82 6.85
C GLY A 62 -7.50 -3.06 7.70
N TYR A 63 -8.35 -4.05 7.46
CA TYR A 63 -8.38 -5.32 8.18
C TYR A 63 -8.34 -6.52 7.22
N PRO A 64 -7.28 -6.67 6.40
CA PRO A 64 -7.21 -7.76 5.42
C PRO A 64 -7.16 -9.13 6.11
N GLU A 65 -6.67 -9.23 7.35
CA GLU A 65 -6.63 -10.45 8.14
C GLU A 65 -8.03 -11.02 8.42
N LEU A 66 -9.03 -10.14 8.59
CA LEU A 66 -10.43 -10.57 8.77
C LEU A 66 -11.05 -11.15 7.49
N TYR A 67 -10.46 -10.89 6.36
CA TYR A 67 -10.91 -11.30 5.03
C TYR A 67 -9.87 -12.16 4.30
N ALA A 68 -8.85 -12.65 5.00
CA ALA A 68 -7.71 -13.33 4.41
C ALA A 68 -8.10 -14.52 3.54
N GLY A 69 -9.05 -15.34 3.98
CA GLY A 69 -9.60 -16.45 3.18
C GLY A 69 -10.18 -15.97 1.86
N ARG A 70 -11.04 -14.96 1.88
CA ARG A 70 -11.68 -14.41 0.65
C ARG A 70 -10.67 -13.74 -0.28
N LEU A 71 -9.70 -13.02 0.26
CA LEU A 71 -8.61 -12.43 -0.52
C LEU A 71 -7.76 -13.52 -1.17
N SER A 72 -7.49 -14.59 -0.43
CA SER A 72 -6.77 -15.77 -0.91
C SER A 72 -7.50 -16.47 -2.06
N GLU A 73 -8.82 -16.65 -1.96
CA GLU A 73 -9.67 -17.26 -2.99
C GLU A 73 -9.73 -16.44 -4.29
N ASN A 74 -9.54 -15.12 -4.21
CA ASN A 74 -9.54 -14.26 -5.40
C ASN A 74 -8.19 -14.31 -6.15
N VAL A 75 -7.86 -15.49 -6.66
CA VAL A 75 -6.61 -15.76 -7.38
C VAL A 75 -6.41 -14.84 -8.56
N SER A 76 -7.49 -14.52 -9.30
CA SER A 76 -7.43 -13.65 -10.49
C SER A 76 -6.94 -12.25 -10.14
N MET A 77 -7.46 -11.63 -9.08
CA MET A 77 -7.04 -10.30 -8.63
C MET A 77 -5.59 -10.34 -8.13
N ARG A 78 -5.23 -11.35 -7.32
CA ARG A 78 -3.84 -11.50 -6.82
C ARG A 78 -2.83 -11.61 -7.97
N GLN A 79 -3.16 -12.40 -9.00
CA GLN A 79 -2.31 -12.51 -10.20
C GLN A 79 -2.27 -11.23 -11.03
N SER A 80 -3.38 -10.49 -11.12
CA SER A 80 -3.44 -9.20 -11.81
C SER A 80 -2.54 -8.17 -11.12
N LEU A 81 -2.62 -8.05 -9.81
CA LEU A 81 -1.74 -7.21 -8.99
C LEU A 81 -0.28 -7.60 -9.16
N ARG A 82 0.04 -8.89 -8.99
CA ARG A 82 1.40 -9.38 -9.09
C ARG A 82 2.03 -9.03 -10.45
N ARG A 83 1.34 -9.33 -11.55
CA ARG A 83 1.83 -9.00 -12.90
C ARG A 83 2.05 -7.51 -13.11
N ALA A 84 1.15 -6.67 -12.61
CA ALA A 84 1.28 -5.21 -12.72
C ALA A 84 2.52 -4.70 -11.97
N LEU A 85 2.75 -5.20 -10.76
CA LEU A 85 3.91 -4.84 -9.93
C LEU A 85 5.23 -5.37 -10.53
N GLU A 86 5.24 -6.61 -11.04
CA GLU A 86 6.39 -7.20 -11.75
C GLU A 86 6.71 -6.43 -13.05
N ALA A 87 5.71 -5.83 -13.69
CA ALA A 87 5.87 -4.94 -14.83
C ALA A 87 6.35 -3.52 -14.45
N GLY A 88 6.56 -3.24 -13.16
CA GLY A 88 7.09 -1.97 -12.67
C GLY A 88 6.03 -0.89 -12.39
N LEU A 89 4.75 -1.24 -12.26
CA LEU A 89 3.72 -0.27 -11.88
C LEU A 89 4.04 0.29 -10.48
N PRO A 90 4.24 1.62 -10.33
CA PRO A 90 4.51 2.24 -9.03
C PRO A 90 3.41 1.93 -8.02
N CYS A 91 3.78 1.62 -6.79
CA CYS A 91 2.82 1.26 -5.74
C CYS A 91 3.23 1.85 -4.38
N ILE A 92 2.25 2.41 -3.68
CA ILE A 92 2.32 2.68 -2.25
C ILE A 92 1.40 1.68 -1.57
N ALA A 93 1.93 0.98 -0.57
CA ALA A 93 1.18 -0.01 0.22
C ALA A 93 1.43 0.21 1.71
N GLU A 94 0.40 0.53 2.44
CA GLU A 94 0.46 0.86 3.87
C GLU A 94 -0.28 -0.18 4.69
N CYS A 95 0.29 -0.59 5.83
CA CYS A 95 -0.37 -1.45 6.81
C CYS A 95 -1.02 -2.70 6.15
N GLY A 96 -2.35 -2.74 6.07
CA GLY A 96 -3.08 -3.83 5.44
C GLY A 96 -2.75 -4.03 3.95
N GLY A 97 -2.49 -2.95 3.23
CA GLY A 97 -2.04 -3.00 1.84
C GLY A 97 -0.67 -3.68 1.70
N PHE A 98 0.27 -3.39 2.61
CA PHE A 98 1.55 -4.09 2.68
C PHE A 98 1.36 -5.59 2.95
N MET A 99 0.53 -5.94 3.97
CA MET A 99 0.24 -7.33 4.30
C MET A 99 -0.30 -8.10 3.08
N TYR A 100 -1.18 -7.50 2.29
CA TYR A 100 -1.75 -8.13 1.11
C TYR A 100 -0.71 -8.41 0.01
N LEU A 101 0.37 -7.61 -0.07
CA LEU A 101 1.44 -7.83 -1.06
C LEU A 101 2.44 -8.91 -0.65
N THR A 102 2.48 -9.34 0.60
CA THR A 102 3.36 -10.40 1.10
C THR A 102 2.95 -11.80 0.60
N GLN A 103 3.68 -12.85 1.01
CA GLN A 103 3.39 -14.23 0.63
C GLN A 103 2.10 -14.74 1.26
N ALA A 104 1.85 -14.39 2.53
CA ALA A 104 0.66 -14.85 3.24
C ALA A 104 0.29 -13.94 4.42
N ILE A 105 -0.98 -13.97 4.81
CA ILE A 105 -1.50 -13.47 6.08
C ILE A 105 -1.96 -14.71 6.87
N GLY A 106 -1.24 -15.06 7.95
CA GLY A 106 -1.38 -16.34 8.60
C GLY A 106 -1.12 -17.49 7.61
N GLU A 107 -2.10 -18.38 7.46
CA GLU A 107 -2.02 -19.51 6.51
C GLU A 107 -2.61 -19.18 5.11
N SER A 108 -3.19 -18.00 4.93
CA SER A 108 -3.87 -17.60 3.70
C SER A 108 -2.89 -16.99 2.70
N PRO A 109 -2.67 -17.60 1.51
CA PRO A 109 -1.81 -17.03 0.47
C PRO A 109 -2.29 -15.67 -0.02
N MET A 110 -1.37 -14.71 -0.18
CA MET A 110 -1.64 -13.36 -0.67
C MET A 110 -1.04 -13.13 -2.07
N VAL A 111 -0.78 -11.88 -2.44
CA VAL A 111 -0.24 -11.54 -3.78
C VAL A 111 1.13 -12.16 -4.02
N GLY A 112 1.96 -12.28 -2.98
CA GLY A 112 3.26 -12.93 -3.04
C GLY A 112 4.31 -12.15 -3.84
N PHE A 113 4.12 -10.84 -3.99
CA PHE A 113 5.10 -9.95 -4.63
C PHE A 113 6.26 -9.61 -3.69
N LEU A 114 5.94 -9.31 -2.42
CA LEU A 114 6.94 -9.06 -1.39
C LEU A 114 7.32 -10.39 -0.69
N PRO A 115 8.57 -10.53 -0.23
CA PRO A 115 8.97 -11.66 0.59
C PRO A 115 8.33 -11.60 1.98
N GLY A 116 8.39 -12.73 2.69
CA GLY A 116 7.88 -12.84 4.05
C GLY A 116 6.39 -13.08 4.13
N SER A 117 5.93 -13.34 5.35
CA SER A 117 4.51 -13.59 5.68
C SER A 117 4.15 -12.83 6.95
N CYS A 118 2.90 -12.39 7.03
CA CYS A 118 2.39 -11.68 8.20
C CYS A 118 1.75 -12.65 9.19
N PHE A 119 1.94 -12.39 10.47
CA PHE A 119 1.44 -13.20 11.57
C PHE A 119 0.87 -12.34 12.70
N ASP A 120 -0.13 -12.88 13.40
CA ASP A 120 -0.69 -12.24 14.57
C ASP A 120 0.27 -12.37 15.75
N THR A 121 0.58 -11.28 16.41
CA THR A 121 1.45 -11.27 17.59
C THR A 121 0.66 -11.48 18.89
N GLY A 122 -0.67 -11.53 18.82
CA GLY A 122 -1.58 -11.64 19.96
C GLY A 122 -1.65 -10.41 20.85
N ARG A 123 -0.98 -9.31 20.48
CA ARG A 123 -0.94 -8.06 21.24
C ARG A 123 -0.66 -6.86 20.33
N LEU A 124 -0.92 -5.66 20.84
CA LEU A 124 -0.49 -4.44 20.16
C LEU A 124 1.06 -4.38 20.19
N THR A 125 1.68 -4.62 19.04
CA THR A 125 3.13 -4.76 18.92
C THR A 125 3.82 -3.43 18.69
N ARG A 126 3.25 -2.61 17.83
CA ARG A 126 3.82 -1.32 17.45
C ARG A 126 2.76 -0.24 17.55
N PHE A 127 3.11 0.83 18.24
CA PHE A 127 2.23 1.97 18.45
C PHE A 127 3.04 3.25 18.59
N GLY A 128 2.52 4.32 18.00
CA GLY A 128 2.99 5.69 18.18
C GLY A 128 3.69 6.28 16.96
N TYR A 129 4.25 7.44 17.16
CA TYR A 129 4.93 8.18 16.09
C TYR A 129 6.33 7.61 15.83
N VAL A 130 6.72 7.63 14.57
CA VAL A 130 8.06 7.25 14.09
C VAL A 130 8.52 8.24 13.04
N THR A 131 9.84 8.34 12.88
CA THR A 131 10.47 8.98 11.73
C THR A 131 11.08 7.88 10.87
N LEU A 132 10.65 7.80 9.61
CA LEU A 132 11.21 6.90 8.61
C LEU A 132 12.34 7.59 7.89
N GLU A 133 13.55 7.06 7.98
CA GLU A 133 14.73 7.55 7.25
C GLU A 133 14.99 6.62 6.06
N ALA A 134 14.95 7.15 4.84
CA ALA A 134 15.18 6.37 3.63
C ALA A 134 16.66 5.93 3.54
N LYS A 135 16.89 4.62 3.37
CA LYS A 135 18.22 4.03 3.17
C LYS A 135 18.58 3.88 1.70
N LYS A 136 17.58 3.98 0.82
CA LYS A 136 17.70 3.94 -0.64
C LYS A 136 16.73 4.94 -1.25
N ASP A 137 17.04 5.39 -2.46
CA ASP A 137 16.10 6.14 -3.27
C ASP A 137 14.86 5.28 -3.58
N ASN A 138 13.70 5.86 -3.41
CA ASN A 138 12.42 5.18 -3.63
C ASN A 138 11.36 6.17 -4.14
N LEU A 139 10.12 5.70 -4.33
CA LEU A 139 9.03 6.51 -4.87
C LEU A 139 8.76 7.79 -4.06
N LEU A 140 8.97 7.77 -2.74
CA LEU A 140 8.61 8.84 -1.82
C LEU A 140 9.81 9.71 -1.41
N CYS A 141 11.02 9.13 -1.36
CA CYS A 141 12.20 9.76 -0.76
C CYS A 141 13.47 9.44 -1.53
N ARG A 142 14.42 10.37 -1.45
CA ARG A 142 15.82 10.09 -1.72
C ARG A 142 16.52 9.56 -0.46
N THR A 143 17.63 8.89 -0.66
CA THR A 143 18.49 8.39 0.43
C THR A 143 18.81 9.49 1.44
N GLY A 144 18.56 9.23 2.72
CA GLY A 144 18.77 10.17 3.83
C GLY A 144 17.60 11.10 4.12
N GLU A 145 16.60 11.21 3.25
CA GLU A 145 15.39 11.98 3.54
C GLU A 145 14.52 11.27 4.59
N GLN A 146 13.73 12.05 5.30
CA GLN A 146 12.93 11.58 6.42
C GLN A 146 11.45 11.91 6.23
N ILE A 147 10.58 10.95 6.63
CA ILE A 147 9.12 11.10 6.64
C ILE A 147 8.63 10.90 8.07
N ALA A 148 7.77 11.80 8.54
CA ALA A 148 7.01 11.59 9.76
C ALA A 148 5.88 10.58 9.51
N ALA A 149 5.79 9.56 10.34
CA ALA A 149 4.80 8.51 10.23
C ALA A 149 4.29 8.07 11.60
N HIS A 150 3.32 7.17 11.63
CA HIS A 150 2.87 6.51 12.85
C HIS A 150 2.64 5.02 12.60
N GLU A 151 2.76 4.24 13.67
CA GLU A 151 2.50 2.81 13.68
C GLU A 151 1.30 2.51 14.58
N PHE A 152 0.45 1.61 14.14
CA PHE A 152 -0.63 1.05 14.95
C PHE A 152 -1.02 -0.32 14.41
N HIS A 153 -0.40 -1.39 14.92
CA HIS A 153 -0.70 -2.73 14.42
C HIS A 153 -0.44 -3.85 15.44
N HIS A 154 -1.23 -4.90 15.31
CA HIS A 154 -1.13 -6.16 16.05
C HIS A 154 -0.39 -7.24 15.27
N TRP A 155 -0.39 -7.14 13.96
CA TRP A 155 0.30 -8.06 13.07
C TRP A 155 1.72 -7.61 12.80
N ASP A 156 2.64 -8.55 12.64
CA ASP A 156 4.01 -8.27 12.23
C ASP A 156 4.36 -9.10 10.99
N CYS A 157 5.51 -8.89 10.40
CA CYS A 157 5.97 -9.58 9.20
C CYS A 157 7.35 -10.18 9.42
N THR A 158 7.60 -11.37 8.86
CA THR A 158 8.91 -12.02 8.95
C THR A 158 10.00 -11.29 8.18
N GLU A 159 9.63 -10.52 7.15
CA GLU A 159 10.54 -9.75 6.29
C GLU A 159 10.02 -8.31 6.13
N PRO A 160 10.31 -7.43 7.10
CA PRO A 160 9.79 -6.05 7.07
C PRO A 160 10.51 -5.15 6.05
N GLY A 161 11.53 -5.64 5.38
CA GLY A 161 12.36 -4.85 4.47
C GLY A 161 13.47 -4.05 5.18
N THR A 162 14.30 -3.37 4.39
CA THR A 162 15.47 -2.64 4.89
C THR A 162 15.63 -1.25 4.28
N ASP A 163 14.69 -0.81 3.46
CA ASP A 163 14.81 0.43 2.68
C ASP A 163 14.52 1.69 3.51
N PHE A 164 13.84 1.51 4.64
CA PHE A 164 13.64 2.54 5.66
C PHE A 164 14.15 2.08 7.02
N LEU A 165 14.68 3.03 7.79
CA LEU A 165 14.93 2.86 9.22
C LEU A 165 13.90 3.66 10.00
N ALA A 166 13.07 2.97 10.79
CA ALA A 166 12.09 3.59 11.66
C ALA A 166 12.74 3.99 13.00
N ARG A 167 12.69 5.28 13.34
CA ARG A 167 13.20 5.83 14.61
C ARG A 167 12.06 6.32 15.47
N LYS A 168 11.97 5.85 16.69
CA LYS A 168 11.02 6.37 17.68
C LYS A 168 11.55 7.63 18.34
N PRO A 169 10.68 8.57 18.79
CA PRO A 169 11.11 9.76 19.54
C PRO A 169 11.93 9.44 20.79
N THR A 170 11.75 8.25 21.36
CA THR A 170 12.49 7.74 22.54
C THR A 170 13.88 7.21 22.22
N GLY A 171 14.37 7.34 20.98
CA GLY A 171 15.67 6.83 20.53
C GLY A 171 15.75 5.30 20.37
N ARG A 172 14.65 4.58 20.53
CA ARG A 172 14.57 3.14 20.22
C ARG A 172 14.41 2.94 18.70
N HIS A 173 15.07 1.94 18.17
CA HIS A 173 15.00 1.51 16.77
C HIS A 173 14.20 0.24 16.65
#